data_59642b1e4383751d4de76f1a124ff12d
#
_entry.id   59642b1e4383751d4de76f1a124ff12d
#
_cell.length_a   1.000
_cell.length_b   1.000
_cell.length_c   1.000
_cell.angle_alpha   90.00
_cell.angle_beta   90.00
_cell.angle_gamma   90.00
#
_symmetry.space_group_name_H-M   'P 1'
#
loop_
_entity.id
_entity.type
_entity.pdbx_description
1 polymer ?
#
loop_
_entity_poly.entity_id
_entity_poly.type
_entity_poly.pdbx_seq_one_letter_code
_entity_poly.pdbx_strand_id
1 'polypeptide(L)'
;MQSPRPENIKRRRDGIIRHFTVISNGYPSGMKSHTHQIEDIKPHRGVFQMLDVFRPIFSWDYTKKYWLAGVILIAMLCLSPIFHAYFNGNLIFKSDGGAWAIASNLVGGKGYSGCATDYFPNCESTSQATAMREPIPVLLIALARLFHPTKLSALIMQSLYYLGSIPAIYLTLKESSRNVKTALLGTLMWTFSVPVINQVDNGSGDLAAAFFFSFGMYFFLRGYHASKAKDWMISGLFFGLAALSRTVLLGVGIGLGAGMLAKKWFETRPFSKKQIGGILLFLATLFLVFSPWVIRNTLVFGQPVIGSSLTGYNIYRMNFIVANADFQPHYVGAKEGYAAVRDLLSHSTLTGLENEAQLQSIYMKAGLQLITQHPIEYLQLALYRFLPLWFNVSVNEAYGTGYYMADYLSYVQQFLFLLAVLFGISKHWRSMWPFILALVLGCGAYMAIDAQMRYLVDLMPAVVILSAAGLGSLMPQNEMKINRSLDGLA
;
A
#
# COMPACT_ATOMS: atom_id res chain seq x y z
N MET A 1 51.41 21.81 -51.73
CA MET A 1 50.06 21.78 -52.31
C MET A 1 49.06 21.89 -51.23
N GLN A 2 48.42 23.07 -51.10
CA GLN A 2 47.46 23.47 -50.07
C GLN A 2 46.06 23.00 -50.47
N SER A 3 45.29 22.47 -49.54
CA SER A 3 43.85 22.27 -49.71
C SER A 3 43.05 23.23 -48.83
N PRO A 4 41.94 23.81 -49.33
CA PRO A 4 41.20 24.86 -48.62
C PRO A 4 40.14 24.28 -47.66
N ARG A 5 39.84 25.08 -46.62
CA ARG A 5 38.75 24.90 -45.63
C ARG A 5 37.38 25.18 -46.27
N PRO A 6 36.29 24.57 -45.83
CA PRO A 6 34.94 25.01 -46.12
C PRO A 6 34.38 25.90 -45.01
N GLU A 7 33.65 26.91 -45.44
CA GLU A 7 33.00 27.97 -44.70
C GLU A 7 31.76 27.56 -43.92
N ASN A 8 31.50 28.35 -42.87
CA ASN A 8 30.31 28.38 -42.03
C ASN A 8 29.02 28.72 -42.80
N ILE A 9 27.99 27.89 -42.70
CA ILE A 9 26.62 28.25 -43.04
C ILE A 9 25.78 28.34 -41.75
N LYS A 10 25.54 29.59 -41.32
CA LYS A 10 24.49 29.94 -40.36
C LYS A 10 23.13 29.86 -41.05
N ARG A 11 22.27 28.91 -40.66
CA ARG A 11 20.84 28.93 -41.01
C ARG A 11 20.05 29.66 -39.92
N ARG A 12 19.60 30.87 -40.29
CA ARG A 12 18.48 31.54 -39.64
C ARG A 12 17.18 30.76 -39.86
N ARG A 13 16.40 30.53 -38.82
CA ARG A 13 14.99 30.15 -38.92
C ARG A 13 14.16 31.41 -38.66
N ASP A 14 13.70 32.07 -39.69
CA ASP A 14 12.69 33.10 -39.62
C ASP A 14 11.29 32.48 -39.66
N GLY A 15 10.45 32.91 -38.72
CA GLY A 15 9.08 32.46 -38.55
C GLY A 15 8.17 33.00 -39.66
N ILE A 16 7.35 32.14 -40.22
CA ILE A 16 6.29 32.51 -41.15
C ILE A 16 5.02 32.76 -40.31
N ILE A 17 4.67 34.05 -40.16
CA ILE A 17 3.35 34.49 -39.69
C ILE A 17 2.48 34.61 -40.96
N ARG A 18 1.48 33.76 -41.11
CA ARG A 18 0.45 33.90 -42.15
C ARG A 18 -0.62 34.87 -41.64
N HIS A 19 -0.67 36.07 -42.19
CA HIS A 19 -1.80 36.99 -42.11
C HIS A 19 -2.94 36.48 -43.01
N PHE A 20 -4.09 36.19 -42.42
CA PHE A 20 -5.33 36.05 -43.19
C PHE A 20 -6.00 37.45 -43.25
N THR A 21 -6.02 38.05 -44.45
CA THR A 21 -6.76 39.25 -44.74
C THR A 21 -8.20 38.85 -45.10
N VAL A 22 -9.17 39.24 -44.26
CA VAL A 22 -10.58 39.14 -44.62
C VAL A 22 -11.01 40.47 -45.27
N ILE A 23 -11.42 40.38 -46.53
CA ILE A 23 -12.00 41.51 -47.27
C ILE A 23 -13.46 41.67 -46.77
N SER A 24 -13.75 42.76 -46.07
CA SER A 24 -15.13 43.16 -45.75
C SER A 24 -15.59 44.25 -46.71
N ASN A 25 -16.63 43.94 -47.49
CA ASN A 25 -17.41 44.92 -48.27
C ASN A 25 -18.26 45.78 -47.31
N GLY A 26 -18.29 47.07 -47.55
CA GLY A 26 -18.88 48.09 -46.75
C GLY A 26 -20.42 48.09 -46.65
N TYR A 27 -20.93 48.55 -45.54
CA TYR A 27 -22.22 49.22 -45.35
C TYR A 27 -22.12 50.31 -44.27
N PRO A 28 -23.03 51.31 -44.24
CA PRO A 28 -22.71 52.66 -43.76
C PRO A 28 -22.99 52.89 -42.28
N SER A 29 -22.27 53.87 -41.79
CA SER A 29 -22.40 54.72 -40.58
C SER A 29 -23.70 54.67 -39.78
N GLY A 30 -23.55 54.45 -38.47
CA GLY A 30 -24.47 54.99 -37.48
C GLY A 30 -25.02 54.04 -36.44
N MET A 31 -24.18 53.41 -35.62
CA MET A 31 -24.60 52.87 -34.30
C MET A 31 -23.43 52.85 -33.34
N LYS A 32 -23.59 53.51 -32.18
CA LYS A 32 -22.64 53.47 -31.08
C LYS A 32 -22.52 52.02 -30.60
N SER A 33 -21.37 51.40 -30.80
CA SER A 33 -21.08 50.09 -30.25
C SER A 33 -20.78 50.17 -28.76
N HIS A 34 -21.68 49.68 -27.93
CA HIS A 34 -21.34 49.26 -26.58
C HIS A 34 -20.48 47.97 -26.71
N THR A 35 -19.19 48.10 -26.59
CA THR A 35 -18.28 46.96 -26.39
C THR A 35 -18.56 46.39 -25.02
N HIS A 36 -19.36 45.33 -24.96
CA HIS A 36 -19.33 44.40 -23.83
C HIS A 36 -17.95 43.74 -23.83
N GLN A 37 -17.15 44.07 -22.82
CA GLN A 37 -15.96 43.27 -22.47
C GLN A 37 -16.47 41.88 -22.13
N ILE A 38 -16.21 40.91 -23.03
CA ILE A 38 -16.30 39.49 -22.70
C ILE A 38 -15.13 39.24 -21.76
N GLU A 39 -15.42 39.20 -20.46
CA GLU A 39 -14.47 38.73 -19.48
C GLU A 39 -14.05 37.30 -19.91
N ASP A 40 -12.77 37.13 -20.21
CA ASP A 40 -12.14 35.84 -20.44
C ASP A 40 -12.42 34.94 -19.23
N ILE A 41 -13.39 34.05 -19.37
CA ILE A 41 -13.65 32.97 -18.42
C ILE A 41 -12.41 32.06 -18.44
N LYS A 42 -11.47 32.34 -17.54
CA LYS A 42 -10.30 31.48 -17.32
C LYS A 42 -10.83 30.09 -16.95
N PRO A 43 -10.56 29.04 -17.74
CA PRO A 43 -11.03 27.71 -17.42
C PRO A 43 -10.52 27.33 -16.02
N HIS A 44 -11.40 26.78 -15.20
CA HIS A 44 -11.10 26.32 -13.84
C HIS A 44 -9.84 25.42 -13.83
N ARG A 45 -8.71 25.99 -13.43
CA ARG A 45 -7.39 25.32 -13.38
C ARG A 45 -7.31 24.16 -12.39
N GLY A 46 -8.32 23.96 -11.53
CA GLY A 46 -8.26 22.99 -10.45
C GLY A 46 -8.23 21.52 -10.89
N VAL A 47 -9.11 21.13 -11.83
CA VAL A 47 -9.23 19.71 -12.26
C VAL A 47 -8.05 19.28 -13.13
N PHE A 48 -7.54 20.17 -13.97
CA PHE A 48 -6.36 19.87 -14.81
C PHE A 48 -5.05 19.76 -14.01
N GLN A 49 -4.91 20.49 -12.88
CA GLN A 49 -3.74 20.34 -12.01
C GLN A 49 -3.69 18.97 -11.28
N MET A 50 -4.84 18.33 -11.04
CA MET A 50 -4.87 16.98 -10.45
C MET A 50 -4.30 15.94 -11.44
N LEU A 51 -4.57 16.08 -12.73
CA LEU A 51 -4.04 15.21 -13.77
C LEU A 51 -2.52 15.37 -13.99
N ASP A 52 -1.95 16.53 -13.67
CA ASP A 52 -0.49 16.75 -13.74
C ASP A 52 0.31 15.90 -12.75
N VAL A 53 -0.34 15.35 -11.71
CA VAL A 53 0.27 14.37 -10.77
C VAL A 53 0.65 13.09 -11.50
N PHE A 54 -0.21 12.65 -12.43
CA PHE A 54 -0.01 11.43 -13.21
C PHE A 54 0.77 11.68 -14.50
N ARG A 55 1.10 12.93 -14.80
CA ARG A 55 1.89 13.31 -15.99
C ARG A 55 3.20 12.53 -16.14
N PRO A 56 3.97 12.18 -15.08
CA PRO A 56 5.15 11.32 -15.20
C PRO A 56 4.83 9.91 -15.71
N ILE A 57 3.60 9.43 -15.46
CA ILE A 57 3.13 8.12 -15.95
C ILE A 57 2.81 8.19 -17.44
N PHE A 58 2.33 9.35 -17.93
CA PHE A 58 1.89 9.53 -19.31
C PHE A 58 2.92 10.21 -20.24
N SER A 59 3.95 10.91 -19.69
CA SER A 59 4.98 11.62 -20.45
C SER A 59 6.22 10.78 -20.78
N TRP A 60 6.09 9.47 -20.85
CA TRP A 60 7.20 8.55 -21.06
C TRP A 60 7.69 8.50 -22.51
N ASP A 61 9.01 8.34 -22.62
CA ASP A 61 9.68 7.98 -23.88
C ASP A 61 9.09 6.67 -24.42
N TYR A 62 8.71 6.65 -25.71
CA TYR A 62 7.96 5.55 -26.32
C TYR A 62 8.58 4.17 -26.08
N THR A 63 9.89 4.05 -26.16
CA THR A 63 10.60 2.77 -25.95
C THR A 63 10.38 2.19 -24.54
N LYS A 64 10.26 3.06 -23.52
CA LYS A 64 10.05 2.66 -22.11
C LYS A 64 8.59 2.27 -21.82
N LYS A 65 7.64 2.84 -22.58
CA LYS A 65 6.20 2.47 -22.44
C LYS A 65 5.96 1.03 -22.88
N TYR A 66 6.62 0.57 -23.92
CA TYR A 66 6.46 -0.82 -24.41
C TYR A 66 6.95 -1.85 -23.40
N TRP A 67 8.06 -1.59 -22.69
CA TRP A 67 8.54 -2.50 -21.65
C TRP A 67 7.57 -2.63 -20.48
N LEU A 68 7.03 -1.52 -20.00
CA LEU A 68 6.04 -1.57 -18.91
C LEU A 68 4.73 -2.23 -19.38
N ALA A 69 4.28 -1.92 -20.59
CA ALA A 69 3.11 -2.58 -21.18
C ALA A 69 3.34 -4.09 -21.31
N GLY A 70 4.56 -4.52 -21.71
CA GLY A 70 4.96 -5.93 -21.75
C GLY A 70 4.89 -6.59 -20.37
N VAL A 71 5.40 -5.92 -19.32
CA VAL A 71 5.33 -6.44 -17.95
C VAL A 71 3.88 -6.55 -17.48
N ILE A 72 3.03 -5.57 -17.76
CA ILE A 72 1.60 -5.61 -17.43
C ILE A 72 0.90 -6.76 -18.17
N LEU A 73 1.22 -6.98 -19.44
CA LEU A 73 0.68 -8.11 -20.21
C LEU A 73 1.11 -9.45 -19.61
N ILE A 74 2.38 -9.60 -19.22
CA ILE A 74 2.87 -10.80 -18.53
C ILE A 74 2.12 -10.97 -17.20
N ALA A 75 1.92 -9.90 -16.44
CA ALA A 75 1.17 -9.94 -15.18
C ALA A 75 -0.29 -10.39 -15.41
N MET A 76 -0.95 -9.93 -16.47
CA MET A 76 -2.29 -10.41 -16.86
C MET A 76 -2.26 -11.91 -17.21
N LEU A 77 -1.23 -12.38 -17.90
CA LEU A 77 -1.06 -13.82 -18.17
C LEU A 77 -0.87 -14.63 -16.89
N CYS A 78 -0.15 -14.10 -15.89
CA CYS A 78 -0.01 -14.73 -14.57
C CYS A 78 -1.36 -14.87 -13.83
N LEU A 79 -2.32 -13.98 -14.09
CA LEU A 79 -3.67 -14.04 -13.52
C LEU A 79 -4.61 -15.00 -14.27
N SER A 80 -4.27 -15.40 -15.51
CA SER A 80 -5.16 -16.21 -16.35
C SER A 80 -5.60 -17.52 -15.70
N PRO A 81 -4.76 -18.28 -14.93
CA PRO A 81 -5.20 -19.51 -14.27
C PRO A 81 -6.28 -19.25 -13.20
N ILE A 82 -6.19 -18.12 -12.49
CA ILE A 82 -7.17 -17.74 -11.45
C ILE A 82 -8.53 -17.46 -12.12
N PHE A 83 -8.54 -16.65 -13.19
CA PHE A 83 -9.78 -16.38 -13.94
C PHE A 83 -10.34 -17.63 -14.58
N HIS A 84 -9.49 -18.49 -15.16
CA HIS A 84 -9.92 -19.76 -15.73
C HIS A 84 -10.58 -20.65 -14.66
N ALA A 85 -9.97 -20.79 -13.47
CA ALA A 85 -10.55 -21.53 -12.37
C ALA A 85 -11.89 -20.93 -11.89
N TYR A 86 -12.02 -19.60 -11.88
CA TYR A 86 -13.27 -18.90 -11.54
C TYR A 86 -14.39 -19.24 -12.53
N PHE A 87 -14.14 -19.11 -13.84
CA PHE A 87 -15.18 -19.36 -14.86
C PHE A 87 -15.57 -20.84 -14.97
N ASN A 88 -14.68 -21.76 -14.59
CA ASN A 88 -14.98 -23.20 -14.53
C ASN A 88 -15.65 -23.63 -13.19
N GLY A 89 -15.94 -22.68 -12.29
CA GLY A 89 -16.55 -23.00 -10.99
C GLY A 89 -15.63 -23.66 -9.99
N ASN A 90 -14.33 -23.80 -10.29
CA ASN A 90 -13.34 -24.47 -9.46
C ASN A 90 -12.64 -23.53 -8.46
N LEU A 91 -12.83 -22.22 -8.58
CA LEU A 91 -12.22 -21.25 -7.67
C LEU A 91 -13.07 -21.09 -6.41
N ILE A 92 -12.54 -21.52 -5.29
CA ILE A 92 -13.02 -21.12 -3.98
C ILE A 92 -12.41 -19.76 -3.68
N PHE A 93 -13.19 -18.69 -3.93
CA PHE A 93 -12.78 -17.36 -3.54
C PHE A 93 -12.62 -17.34 -2.02
N LYS A 94 -11.39 -17.18 -1.57
CA LYS A 94 -11.02 -17.06 -0.15
C LYS A 94 -11.52 -15.71 0.34
N SER A 95 -12.85 -15.56 0.48
CA SER A 95 -13.36 -14.35 1.08
C SER A 95 -12.87 -14.36 2.51
N ASP A 96 -12.06 -13.39 2.84
CA ASP A 96 -11.86 -13.06 4.23
C ASP A 96 -13.26 -12.82 4.82
N GLY A 97 -13.68 -13.72 5.72
CA GLY A 97 -15.06 -13.97 6.17
C GLY A 97 -15.92 -12.79 6.62
N GLY A 98 -15.57 -11.60 6.26
CA GLY A 98 -16.31 -10.39 6.60
C GLY A 98 -16.37 -9.36 5.47
N ALA A 99 -15.29 -9.13 4.69
CA ALA A 99 -15.26 -8.01 3.75
C ALA A 99 -16.33 -8.11 2.67
N TRP A 100 -16.53 -9.30 2.08
CA TRP A 100 -17.58 -9.54 1.09
C TRP A 100 -19.00 -9.42 1.69
N ALA A 101 -19.22 -9.96 2.89
CA ALA A 101 -20.51 -9.91 3.57
C ALA A 101 -20.87 -8.46 3.94
N ILE A 102 -19.92 -7.70 4.50
CA ILE A 102 -20.11 -6.29 4.83
C ILE A 102 -20.37 -5.46 3.56
N ALA A 103 -19.61 -5.68 2.49
CA ALA A 103 -19.84 -5.03 1.21
C ALA A 103 -21.23 -5.35 0.63
N SER A 104 -21.71 -6.58 0.81
CA SER A 104 -23.06 -7.00 0.40
C SER A 104 -24.14 -6.26 1.18
N ASN A 105 -23.96 -6.14 2.50
CA ASN A 105 -24.88 -5.42 3.37
C ASN A 105 -24.90 -3.91 3.03
N LEU A 106 -23.75 -3.34 2.73
CA LEU A 106 -23.62 -1.94 2.35
C LEU A 106 -24.39 -1.63 1.06
N VAL A 107 -24.22 -2.47 0.02
CA VAL A 107 -24.95 -2.35 -1.25
C VAL A 107 -26.45 -2.62 -1.05
N GLY A 108 -26.82 -3.52 -0.14
CA GLY A 108 -28.20 -3.83 0.23
C GLY A 108 -28.87 -2.80 1.15
N GLY A 109 -28.25 -1.64 1.42
CA GLY A 109 -28.80 -0.57 2.25
C GLY A 109 -28.79 -0.82 3.76
N LYS A 110 -28.12 -1.90 4.22
CA LYS A 110 -27.99 -2.25 5.65
C LYS A 110 -26.84 -1.51 6.35
N GLY A 111 -26.15 -0.60 5.64
CA GLY A 111 -24.99 0.12 6.14
C GLY A 111 -23.74 -0.76 6.28
N TYR A 112 -22.72 -0.21 6.95
CA TYR A 112 -21.47 -0.95 7.25
C TYR A 112 -21.73 -1.91 8.41
N SER A 113 -22.29 -3.06 8.11
CA SER A 113 -22.80 -4.05 9.06
C SER A 113 -22.34 -5.46 8.72
N GLY A 114 -22.25 -6.30 9.76
CA GLY A 114 -21.83 -7.69 9.65
C GLY A 114 -21.90 -8.38 11.01
N CYS A 115 -21.82 -9.72 11.00
CA CYS A 115 -21.84 -10.54 12.18
C CYS A 115 -20.83 -11.66 12.03
N ALA A 116 -20.00 -11.86 13.04
CA ALA A 116 -19.05 -12.96 13.11
C ALA A 116 -19.02 -13.50 14.56
N THR A 117 -19.87 -14.46 14.81
CA THR A 117 -20.06 -15.06 16.15
C THR A 117 -18.80 -15.72 16.71
N ASP A 118 -17.89 -16.14 15.83
CA ASP A 118 -16.57 -16.68 16.23
C ASP A 118 -15.71 -15.65 17.00
N TYR A 119 -15.90 -14.37 16.70
CA TYR A 119 -15.13 -13.28 17.31
C TYR A 119 -15.94 -12.49 18.33
N PHE A 120 -17.24 -12.38 18.09
CA PHE A 120 -18.19 -11.59 18.85
C PHE A 120 -19.44 -12.42 19.12
N PRO A 121 -19.47 -13.21 20.20
CA PRO A 121 -20.54 -14.17 20.48
C PRO A 121 -21.93 -13.52 20.65
N ASN A 122 -21.97 -12.24 21.05
CA ASN A 122 -23.21 -11.48 21.23
C ASN A 122 -23.78 -10.91 19.93
N CYS A 123 -23.19 -11.27 18.79
CA CYS A 123 -23.67 -10.81 17.50
C CYS A 123 -24.88 -11.64 17.07
N GLU A 124 -26.08 -11.04 17.05
CA GLU A 124 -27.34 -11.72 16.75
C GLU A 124 -27.79 -11.55 15.30
N SER A 125 -27.33 -10.51 14.60
CA SER A 125 -27.84 -10.14 13.27
C SER A 125 -26.73 -9.67 12.33
N THR A 126 -26.83 -10.11 11.07
CA THR A 126 -25.97 -9.62 9.98
C THR A 126 -26.13 -8.13 9.68
N SER A 127 -27.17 -7.48 10.23
CA SER A 127 -27.43 -6.04 10.09
C SER A 127 -26.83 -5.22 11.25
N GLN A 128 -26.13 -5.85 12.19
CA GLN A 128 -25.47 -5.15 13.28
C GLN A 128 -24.25 -4.36 12.77
N ALA A 129 -24.10 -3.12 13.23
CA ALA A 129 -22.96 -2.30 12.86
C ALA A 129 -21.65 -2.97 13.28
N THR A 130 -20.65 -2.95 12.41
CA THR A 130 -19.36 -3.62 12.65
C THR A 130 -18.17 -2.71 12.37
N ALA A 131 -17.03 -3.00 13.00
CA ALA A 131 -15.71 -2.48 12.67
C ALA A 131 -14.71 -3.63 12.49
N MET A 132 -15.20 -4.85 12.23
CA MET A 132 -14.39 -6.06 12.11
C MET A 132 -13.34 -5.98 10.97
N ARG A 133 -13.60 -5.18 9.94
CA ARG A 133 -12.69 -4.97 8.81
C ARG A 133 -12.45 -3.49 8.57
N GLU A 134 -11.25 -3.17 8.09
CA GLU A 134 -10.91 -1.84 7.65
C GLU A 134 -11.76 -1.42 6.43
N PRO A 135 -12.09 -0.11 6.29
CA PRO A 135 -13.16 0.32 5.38
C PRO A 135 -12.78 0.29 3.90
N ILE A 136 -11.54 0.58 3.51
CA ILE A 136 -11.21 0.77 2.09
C ILE A 136 -11.44 -0.49 1.26
N PRO A 137 -10.98 -1.70 1.63
CA PRO A 137 -11.24 -2.90 0.84
C PRO A 137 -12.75 -3.17 0.71
N VAL A 138 -13.50 -2.99 1.79
CA VAL A 138 -14.96 -3.20 1.82
C VAL A 138 -15.68 -2.21 0.91
N LEU A 139 -15.35 -0.91 1.01
CA LEU A 139 -15.97 0.14 0.19
C LEU A 139 -15.70 -0.05 -1.30
N LEU A 140 -14.47 -0.45 -1.65
CA LEU A 140 -14.10 -0.67 -3.05
C LEU A 140 -14.73 -1.96 -3.62
N ILE A 141 -14.84 -3.01 -2.81
CA ILE A 141 -15.63 -4.20 -3.19
C ILE A 141 -17.10 -3.82 -3.34
N ALA A 142 -17.68 -3.03 -2.43
CA ALA A 142 -19.05 -2.58 -2.53
C ALA A 142 -19.28 -1.74 -3.80
N LEU A 143 -18.37 -0.82 -4.11
CA LEU A 143 -18.41 -0.03 -5.35
C LEU A 143 -18.39 -0.93 -6.59
N ALA A 144 -17.47 -1.90 -6.64
CA ALA A 144 -17.37 -2.84 -7.75
C ALA A 144 -18.63 -3.71 -7.90
N ARG A 145 -19.30 -4.05 -6.79
CA ARG A 145 -20.56 -4.80 -6.79
C ARG A 145 -21.75 -4.02 -7.36
N LEU A 146 -21.73 -2.71 -7.37
CA LEU A 146 -22.75 -1.91 -8.04
C LEU A 146 -22.78 -2.16 -9.56
N PHE A 147 -21.61 -2.51 -10.14
CA PHE A 147 -21.48 -2.84 -11.56
C PHE A 147 -21.63 -4.34 -11.84
N HIS A 148 -21.21 -5.19 -10.92
CA HIS A 148 -21.27 -6.65 -11.06
C HIS A 148 -21.46 -7.34 -9.71
N PRO A 149 -22.65 -7.93 -9.44
CA PRO A 149 -23.01 -8.41 -8.09
C PRO A 149 -22.30 -9.69 -7.63
N THR A 150 -21.57 -10.38 -8.52
CA THR A 150 -20.89 -11.63 -8.19
C THR A 150 -19.48 -11.41 -7.63
N LYS A 151 -18.86 -12.47 -7.12
CA LYS A 151 -17.47 -12.46 -6.61
C LYS A 151 -16.44 -12.06 -7.70
N LEU A 152 -16.81 -12.05 -8.97
CA LEU A 152 -15.97 -11.54 -10.06
C LEU A 152 -15.60 -10.06 -9.83
N SER A 153 -16.50 -9.25 -9.27
CA SER A 153 -16.20 -7.85 -8.94
C SER A 153 -15.03 -7.72 -7.96
N ALA A 154 -14.98 -8.56 -6.93
CA ALA A 154 -13.88 -8.57 -5.97
C ALA A 154 -12.58 -9.09 -6.62
N LEU A 155 -12.67 -10.13 -7.45
CA LEU A 155 -11.52 -10.66 -8.20
C LEU A 155 -10.92 -9.61 -9.14
N ILE A 156 -11.75 -8.85 -9.85
CA ILE A 156 -11.32 -7.73 -10.69
C ILE A 156 -10.63 -6.65 -9.85
N MET A 157 -11.22 -6.27 -8.72
CA MET A 157 -10.61 -5.26 -7.84
C MET A 157 -9.25 -5.68 -7.31
N GLN A 158 -9.10 -6.93 -6.85
CA GLN A 158 -7.81 -7.46 -6.41
C GLN A 158 -6.78 -7.49 -7.54
N SER A 159 -7.22 -7.85 -8.76
CA SER A 159 -6.38 -7.80 -9.96
C SER A 159 -5.92 -6.39 -10.29
N LEU A 160 -6.79 -5.39 -10.13
CA LEU A 160 -6.46 -3.97 -10.34
C LEU A 160 -5.43 -3.46 -9.32
N TYR A 161 -5.50 -3.89 -8.04
CA TYR A 161 -4.47 -3.55 -7.06
C TYR A 161 -3.12 -4.19 -7.42
N TYR A 162 -3.12 -5.47 -7.80
CA TYR A 162 -1.91 -6.17 -8.22
C TYR A 162 -1.26 -5.50 -9.43
N LEU A 163 -2.02 -5.27 -10.50
CA LEU A 163 -1.53 -4.63 -11.73
C LEU A 163 -1.15 -3.17 -11.51
N GLY A 164 -1.95 -2.43 -10.74
CA GLY A 164 -1.73 -1.02 -10.45
C GLY A 164 -0.50 -0.75 -9.57
N SER A 165 -0.02 -1.74 -8.82
CA SER A 165 1.23 -1.62 -8.05
C SER A 165 2.47 -1.62 -8.95
N ILE A 166 2.42 -2.23 -10.13
CA ILE A 166 3.55 -2.34 -11.07
C ILE A 166 4.12 -0.96 -11.44
N PRO A 167 3.32 0.02 -11.94
CA PRO A 167 3.83 1.35 -12.25
C PRO A 167 4.37 2.09 -11.02
N ALA A 168 3.77 1.91 -9.83
CA ALA A 168 4.26 2.55 -8.62
C ALA A 168 5.65 2.01 -8.22
N ILE A 169 5.86 0.69 -8.24
CA ILE A 169 7.15 0.04 -7.95
C ILE A 169 8.21 0.48 -8.97
N TYR A 170 7.85 0.49 -10.27
CA TYR A 170 8.75 0.98 -11.31
C TYR A 170 9.20 2.42 -11.05
N LEU A 171 8.25 3.31 -10.81
CA LEU A 171 8.52 4.74 -10.58
C LEU A 171 9.37 4.95 -9.32
N THR A 172 9.09 4.20 -8.26
CA THR A 172 9.84 4.25 -7.00
C THR A 172 11.29 3.82 -7.20
N LEU A 173 11.53 2.70 -7.89
CA LEU A 173 12.87 2.23 -8.19
C LEU A 173 13.62 3.16 -9.16
N LYS A 174 12.93 3.71 -10.15
CA LYS A 174 13.51 4.69 -11.06
C LYS A 174 13.92 5.97 -10.33
N GLU A 175 13.11 6.44 -9.38
CA GLU A 175 13.40 7.62 -8.55
C GLU A 175 14.60 7.36 -7.62
N SER A 176 14.66 6.18 -6.99
CA SER A 176 15.67 5.84 -5.98
C SER A 176 16.99 5.38 -6.58
N SER A 177 16.99 4.54 -7.62
CA SER A 177 18.19 3.96 -8.23
C SER A 177 18.67 4.68 -9.48
N ARG A 178 17.82 5.50 -10.10
CA ARG A 178 18.04 6.14 -11.41
C ARG A 178 18.39 5.16 -12.54
N ASN A 179 18.20 3.86 -12.33
CA ASN A 179 18.52 2.79 -13.26
C ASN A 179 17.24 2.09 -13.74
N VAL A 180 16.99 2.14 -15.06
CA VAL A 180 15.81 1.54 -15.69
C VAL A 180 15.84 0.01 -15.56
N LYS A 181 17.02 -0.63 -15.66
CA LYS A 181 17.15 -2.10 -15.56
C LYS A 181 16.76 -2.56 -14.13
N THR A 182 17.23 -1.84 -13.10
CA THR A 182 16.83 -2.10 -11.70
C THR A 182 15.31 -1.92 -11.51
N ALA A 183 14.72 -0.88 -12.13
CA ALA A 183 13.28 -0.66 -12.04
C ALA A 183 12.48 -1.78 -12.72
N LEU A 184 12.91 -2.26 -13.89
CA LEU A 184 12.31 -3.40 -14.58
C LEU A 184 12.49 -4.70 -13.78
N LEU A 185 13.66 -4.93 -13.20
CA LEU A 185 13.88 -6.11 -12.34
C LEU A 185 12.87 -6.14 -11.18
N GLY A 186 12.69 -5.02 -10.48
CA GLY A 186 11.72 -4.98 -9.38
C GLY A 186 10.28 -5.20 -9.85
N THR A 187 9.88 -4.66 -11.00
CA THR A 187 8.53 -4.93 -11.52
C THR A 187 8.34 -6.40 -11.89
N LEU A 188 9.35 -7.06 -12.43
CA LEU A 188 9.31 -8.50 -12.71
C LEU A 188 9.27 -9.32 -11.42
N MET A 189 10.06 -8.94 -10.40
CA MET A 189 10.01 -9.59 -9.09
C MET A 189 8.62 -9.49 -8.43
N TRP A 190 7.95 -8.35 -8.55
CA TRP A 190 6.55 -8.18 -8.12
C TRP A 190 5.61 -9.06 -8.94
N THR A 191 5.72 -9.00 -10.26
CA THR A 191 4.86 -9.73 -11.20
C THR A 191 4.89 -11.24 -10.98
N PHE A 192 6.05 -11.80 -10.66
CA PHE A 192 6.21 -13.23 -10.40
C PHE A 192 6.19 -13.59 -8.91
N SER A 193 5.79 -12.67 -8.03
CA SER A 193 5.68 -12.95 -6.60
C SER A 193 4.49 -13.87 -6.32
N VAL A 194 4.77 -15.14 -6.03
CA VAL A 194 3.75 -16.16 -5.74
C VAL A 194 2.90 -15.76 -4.54
N PRO A 195 3.44 -15.29 -3.40
CA PRO A 195 2.62 -14.83 -2.28
C PRO A 195 1.67 -13.69 -2.65
N VAL A 196 2.08 -12.79 -3.55
CA VAL A 196 1.26 -11.66 -4.00
C VAL A 196 0.14 -12.16 -4.93
N ILE A 197 0.47 -13.03 -5.91
CA ILE A 197 -0.52 -13.61 -6.84
C ILE A 197 -1.58 -14.40 -6.06
N ASN A 198 -1.17 -15.16 -5.04
CA ASN A 198 -2.07 -15.96 -4.20
C ASN A 198 -3.05 -15.12 -3.35
N GLN A 199 -2.88 -13.78 -3.30
CA GLN A 199 -3.86 -12.90 -2.65
C GLN A 199 -4.92 -12.34 -3.61
N VAL A 200 -4.81 -12.58 -4.91
CA VAL A 200 -5.79 -12.07 -5.89
C VAL A 200 -7.15 -12.76 -5.73
N ASP A 201 -7.19 -14.02 -5.34
CA ASP A 201 -8.41 -14.74 -5.03
C ASP A 201 -8.91 -14.54 -3.57
N ASN A 202 -8.27 -13.63 -2.83
CA ASN A 202 -8.59 -13.31 -1.45
C ASN A 202 -9.21 -11.90 -1.35
N GLY A 203 -10.40 -11.79 -0.77
CA GLY A 203 -11.09 -10.51 -0.55
C GLY A 203 -10.53 -9.67 0.60
N SER A 204 -9.31 -9.97 1.08
CA SER A 204 -8.64 -9.23 2.16
C SER A 204 -8.10 -7.86 1.72
N GLY A 205 -7.68 -7.05 2.69
CA GLY A 205 -7.11 -5.73 2.44
C GLY A 205 -5.64 -5.71 2.01
N ASP A 206 -4.97 -6.87 1.94
CA ASP A 206 -3.52 -6.97 1.77
C ASP A 206 -3.03 -6.35 0.45
N LEU A 207 -3.66 -6.71 -0.69
CA LEU A 207 -3.29 -6.13 -2.00
C LEU A 207 -3.68 -4.65 -2.12
N ALA A 208 -4.81 -4.23 -1.55
CA ALA A 208 -5.18 -2.82 -1.51
C ALA A 208 -4.15 -2.01 -0.71
N ALA A 209 -3.74 -2.54 0.43
CA ALA A 209 -2.70 -1.93 1.27
C ALA A 209 -1.36 -1.83 0.53
N ALA A 210 -0.91 -2.91 -0.14
CA ALA A 210 0.30 -2.91 -0.97
C ALA A 210 0.25 -1.87 -2.11
N PHE A 211 -0.90 -1.77 -2.78
CA PHE A 211 -1.12 -0.80 -3.84
C PHE A 211 -0.97 0.64 -3.32
N PHE A 212 -1.71 1.00 -2.28
CA PHE A 212 -1.65 2.35 -1.72
C PHE A 212 -0.29 2.64 -1.08
N PHE A 213 0.32 1.67 -0.39
CA PHE A 213 1.67 1.80 0.16
C PHE A 213 2.71 2.07 -0.93
N SER A 214 2.63 1.39 -2.08
CA SER A 214 3.55 1.58 -3.21
C SER A 214 3.53 3.02 -3.73
N PHE A 215 2.33 3.60 -3.94
CA PHE A 215 2.19 5.00 -4.35
C PHE A 215 2.60 5.96 -3.22
N GLY A 216 2.23 5.64 -1.98
CA GLY A 216 2.64 6.41 -0.80
C GLY A 216 4.15 6.56 -0.72
N MET A 217 4.90 5.46 -0.87
CA MET A 217 6.36 5.46 -0.87
C MET A 217 6.96 6.23 -2.06
N TYR A 218 6.38 6.10 -3.26
CA TYR A 218 6.83 6.89 -4.42
C TYR A 218 6.74 8.39 -4.15
N PHE A 219 5.59 8.88 -3.68
CA PHE A 219 5.40 10.30 -3.39
C PHE A 219 6.19 10.74 -2.15
N PHE A 220 6.41 9.87 -1.17
CA PHE A 220 7.29 10.14 -0.03
C PHE A 220 8.73 10.44 -0.50
N LEU A 221 9.28 9.61 -1.38
CA LEU A 221 10.61 9.85 -1.94
C LEU A 221 10.69 11.14 -2.75
N ARG A 222 9.68 11.44 -3.57
CA ARG A 222 9.61 12.70 -4.31
C ARG A 222 9.54 13.90 -3.38
N GLY A 223 8.71 13.83 -2.34
CA GLY A 223 8.64 14.87 -1.30
C GLY A 223 9.99 15.05 -0.61
N TYR A 224 10.66 13.93 -0.29
CA TYR A 224 11.99 13.94 0.32
C TYR A 224 13.06 14.61 -0.56
N HIS A 225 13.10 14.27 -1.86
CA HIS A 225 14.12 14.80 -2.79
C HIS A 225 13.81 16.22 -3.26
N ALA A 226 12.54 16.51 -3.63
CA ALA A 226 12.16 17.77 -4.25
C ALA A 226 11.55 18.80 -3.28
N SER A 227 11.27 18.43 -2.03
CA SER A 227 10.63 19.26 -0.99
C SER A 227 9.34 19.95 -1.44
N LYS A 228 8.57 19.31 -2.34
CA LYS A 228 7.30 19.86 -2.85
C LYS A 228 6.15 19.47 -1.92
N ALA A 229 5.41 20.46 -1.41
CA ALA A 229 4.26 20.28 -0.53
C ALA A 229 3.22 19.29 -1.11
N LYS A 230 2.95 19.37 -2.42
CA LYS A 230 2.02 18.48 -3.12
C LYS A 230 2.42 17.02 -3.01
N ASP A 231 3.70 16.66 -3.15
CA ASP A 231 4.16 15.28 -3.08
C ASP A 231 4.01 14.74 -1.65
N TRP A 232 4.24 15.57 -0.62
CA TRP A 232 4.01 15.21 0.78
C TRP A 232 2.52 14.97 1.11
N MET A 233 1.63 15.85 0.62
CA MET A 233 0.18 15.66 0.77
C MET A 233 -0.30 14.37 0.12
N ILE A 234 0.14 14.11 -1.12
CA ILE A 234 -0.26 12.90 -1.86
C ILE A 234 0.29 11.65 -1.18
N SER A 235 1.52 11.70 -0.66
CA SER A 235 2.07 10.62 0.15
C SER A 235 1.21 10.34 1.38
N GLY A 236 0.84 11.39 2.14
CA GLY A 236 -0.05 11.27 3.30
C GLY A 236 -1.42 10.70 2.95
N LEU A 237 -2.01 11.12 1.82
CA LEU A 237 -3.26 10.57 1.30
C LEU A 237 -3.14 9.05 1.05
N PHE A 238 -2.10 8.63 0.32
CA PHE A 238 -1.91 7.22 0.00
C PHE A 238 -1.57 6.38 1.24
N PHE A 239 -0.78 6.90 2.18
CA PHE A 239 -0.54 6.22 3.46
C PHE A 239 -1.81 6.14 4.32
N GLY A 240 -2.67 7.17 4.32
CA GLY A 240 -3.97 7.12 4.98
C GLY A 240 -4.88 6.05 4.39
N LEU A 241 -4.96 5.92 3.06
CA LEU A 241 -5.71 4.87 2.37
C LEU A 241 -5.10 3.48 2.62
N ALA A 242 -3.77 3.37 2.66
CA ALA A 242 -3.08 2.13 3.03
C ALA A 242 -3.42 1.71 4.48
N ALA A 243 -3.41 2.65 5.42
CA ALA A 243 -3.78 2.43 6.81
C ALA A 243 -5.26 2.03 6.97
N LEU A 244 -6.16 2.61 6.17
CA LEU A 244 -7.58 2.21 6.09
C LEU A 244 -7.80 0.90 5.34
N SER A 245 -6.76 0.32 4.74
CA SER A 245 -6.76 -1.02 4.16
C SER A 245 -6.13 -2.05 5.11
N ARG A 246 -5.08 -1.65 5.84
CA ARG A 246 -4.37 -2.41 6.88
C ARG A 246 -3.81 -1.47 7.93
N THR A 247 -4.33 -1.52 9.14
CA THR A 247 -4.02 -0.56 10.23
C THR A 247 -2.54 -0.53 10.59
N VAL A 248 -1.79 -1.61 10.39
CA VAL A 248 -0.32 -1.65 10.60
C VAL A 248 0.40 -0.54 9.83
N LEU A 249 -0.09 -0.18 8.63
CA LEU A 249 0.51 0.88 7.81
C LEU A 249 0.31 2.30 8.37
N LEU A 250 -0.60 2.49 9.33
CA LEU A 250 -0.67 3.73 10.12
C LEU A 250 0.63 3.91 10.94
N GLY A 251 1.02 2.85 11.65
CA GLY A 251 2.27 2.84 12.44
C GLY A 251 3.51 3.03 11.56
N VAL A 252 3.53 2.41 10.37
CA VAL A 252 4.61 2.59 9.37
C VAL A 252 4.66 4.05 8.90
N GLY A 253 3.53 4.67 8.56
CA GLY A 253 3.47 6.06 8.11
C GLY A 253 3.93 7.04 9.18
N ILE A 254 3.46 6.88 10.42
CA ILE A 254 3.90 7.67 11.57
C ILE A 254 5.41 7.48 11.80
N GLY A 255 5.88 6.23 11.77
CA GLY A 255 7.28 5.89 11.96
C GLY A 255 8.20 6.46 10.87
N LEU A 256 7.75 6.53 9.62
CA LEU A 256 8.48 7.21 8.54
C LEU A 256 8.59 8.71 8.79
N GLY A 257 7.51 9.37 9.22
CA GLY A 257 7.53 10.77 9.61
C GLY A 257 8.49 11.03 10.77
N ALA A 258 8.40 10.23 11.83
CA ALA A 258 9.29 10.30 13.00
C ALA A 258 10.76 9.99 12.64
N GLY A 259 10.98 8.93 11.84
CA GLY A 259 12.32 8.54 11.37
C GLY A 259 12.97 9.63 10.51
N MET A 260 12.18 10.33 9.70
CA MET A 260 12.65 11.48 8.95
C MET A 260 13.09 12.62 9.88
N LEU A 261 12.30 12.92 10.92
CA LEU A 261 12.67 13.91 11.94
C LEU A 261 13.92 13.48 12.71
N ALA A 262 13.99 12.23 13.15
CA ALA A 262 15.14 11.69 13.87
C ALA A 262 16.42 11.71 13.02
N LYS A 263 16.35 11.25 11.77
CA LYS A 263 17.50 11.28 10.84
C LYS A 263 18.09 12.67 10.73
N LYS A 264 17.24 13.69 10.62
CA LYS A 264 17.68 15.08 10.54
C LYS A 264 18.28 15.60 11.85
N TRP A 265 17.81 15.11 12.98
CA TRP A 265 18.40 15.45 14.27
C TRP A 265 19.87 15.04 14.36
N PHE A 266 20.22 13.88 13.76
CA PHE A 266 21.59 13.36 13.71
C PHE A 266 22.45 13.90 12.56
N GLU A 267 21.86 14.60 11.58
CA GLU A 267 22.60 15.25 10.50
C GLU A 267 23.08 16.64 10.95
N THR A 268 24.33 16.98 10.63
CA THR A 268 24.93 18.29 10.97
C THR A 268 24.31 19.49 10.25
N ARG A 269 23.48 19.25 9.23
CA ARG A 269 22.78 20.29 8.48
C ARG A 269 21.42 20.62 9.11
N PRO A 270 21.14 21.90 9.38
CA PRO A 270 19.85 22.29 9.96
C PRO A 270 18.67 21.93 9.04
N PHE A 271 17.52 21.62 9.65
CA PHE A 271 16.27 21.44 8.93
C PHE A 271 15.93 22.69 8.10
N SER A 272 15.62 22.52 6.82
CA SER A 272 14.91 23.58 6.12
C SER A 272 13.46 23.63 6.61
N LYS A 273 12.91 24.83 6.82
CA LYS A 273 11.48 25.01 7.19
C LYS A 273 10.55 24.28 6.21
N LYS A 274 10.93 24.18 4.94
CA LYS A 274 10.17 23.45 3.90
C LYS A 274 10.12 21.96 4.15
N GLN A 275 11.18 21.33 4.65
CA GLN A 275 11.20 19.89 4.96
C GLN A 275 10.34 19.58 6.19
N ILE A 276 10.45 20.38 7.27
CA ILE A 276 9.59 20.22 8.46
C ILE A 276 8.12 20.39 8.06
N GLY A 277 7.79 21.47 7.34
CA GLY A 277 6.44 21.70 6.85
C GLY A 277 5.91 20.57 5.98
N GLY A 278 6.78 19.96 5.15
CA GLY A 278 6.44 18.80 4.34
C GLY A 278 6.09 17.56 5.17
N ILE A 279 6.90 17.24 6.20
CA ILE A 279 6.64 16.10 7.10
C ILE A 279 5.34 16.32 7.89
N LEU A 280 5.14 17.52 8.42
CA LEU A 280 3.91 17.85 9.13
C LEU A 280 2.68 17.74 8.21
N LEU A 281 2.81 18.18 6.96
CA LEU A 281 1.75 18.09 5.95
C LEU A 281 1.45 16.63 5.57
N PHE A 282 2.48 15.79 5.46
CA PHE A 282 2.34 14.34 5.27
C PHE A 282 1.56 13.71 6.42
N LEU A 283 1.97 13.95 7.68
CA LEU A 283 1.29 13.41 8.86
C LEU A 283 -0.13 13.95 9.00
N ALA A 284 -0.32 15.26 8.80
CA ALA A 284 -1.65 15.88 8.88
C ALA A 284 -2.61 15.28 7.84
N THR A 285 -2.14 15.07 6.60
CA THR A 285 -2.97 14.46 5.55
C THR A 285 -3.26 13.00 5.85
N LEU A 286 -2.28 12.22 6.34
CA LEU A 286 -2.47 10.85 6.78
C LEU A 286 -3.56 10.76 7.85
N PHE A 287 -3.49 11.58 8.91
CA PHE A 287 -4.48 11.58 9.97
C PHE A 287 -5.85 12.09 9.50
N LEU A 288 -5.89 13.11 8.62
CA LEU A 288 -7.14 13.60 8.05
C LEU A 288 -7.89 12.51 7.27
N VAL A 289 -7.18 11.69 6.50
CA VAL A 289 -7.76 10.58 5.74
C VAL A 289 -8.19 9.44 6.67
N PHE A 290 -7.45 9.17 7.73
CA PHE A 290 -7.72 8.07 8.64
C PHE A 290 -8.82 8.39 9.67
N SER A 291 -8.91 9.64 10.15
CA SER A 291 -9.79 10.05 11.25
C SER A 291 -11.29 9.81 11.03
N PRO A 292 -11.89 9.93 9.82
CA PRO A 292 -13.32 9.68 9.64
C PRO A 292 -13.74 8.27 10.08
N TRP A 293 -12.87 7.27 9.90
CA TRP A 293 -13.12 5.92 10.36
C TRP A 293 -13.16 5.80 11.87
N VAL A 294 -12.20 6.41 12.56
CA VAL A 294 -12.16 6.42 14.04
C VAL A 294 -13.35 7.18 14.59
N ILE A 295 -13.70 8.33 14.02
CA ILE A 295 -14.87 9.14 14.41
C ILE A 295 -16.15 8.30 14.25
N ARG A 296 -16.35 7.68 13.08
CA ARG A 296 -17.52 6.79 12.85
C ARG A 296 -17.60 5.69 13.91
N ASN A 297 -16.49 5.01 14.18
CA ASN A 297 -16.48 3.91 15.14
C ASN A 297 -16.79 4.40 16.56
N THR A 298 -16.25 5.56 16.95
CA THR A 298 -16.54 6.16 18.26
C THR A 298 -18.02 6.52 18.40
N LEU A 299 -18.62 7.09 17.37
CA LEU A 299 -20.06 7.42 17.36
C LEU A 299 -20.96 6.18 17.41
N VAL A 300 -20.56 5.10 16.74
CA VAL A 300 -21.37 3.87 16.65
C VAL A 300 -21.24 3.01 17.92
N PHE A 301 -20.05 2.91 18.49
CA PHE A 301 -19.79 1.97 19.60
C PHE A 301 -19.64 2.66 20.96
N GLY A 302 -19.66 3.99 21.03
CA GLY A 302 -19.48 4.77 22.25
C GLY A 302 -18.02 4.83 22.76
N GLN A 303 -17.07 4.20 22.03
CA GLN A 303 -15.65 4.21 22.37
C GLN A 303 -14.78 4.08 21.11
N PRO A 304 -13.54 4.60 21.10
CA PRO A 304 -12.71 4.60 19.90
C PRO A 304 -12.26 3.18 19.53
N VAL A 305 -12.47 2.81 18.25
CA VAL A 305 -11.87 1.64 17.62
C VAL A 305 -10.94 2.14 16.53
N ILE A 306 -9.63 1.97 16.77
CA ILE A 306 -8.58 2.36 15.83
C ILE A 306 -8.35 1.18 14.87
N GLY A 307 -8.75 1.32 13.61
CA GLY A 307 -8.65 0.27 12.61
C GLY A 307 -9.75 -0.78 12.73
N SER A 308 -9.39 -2.01 13.06
CA SER A 308 -10.34 -3.14 13.19
C SER A 308 -10.63 -3.48 14.64
N SER A 309 -11.89 -3.86 14.93
CA SER A 309 -12.32 -4.38 16.23
C SER A 309 -11.71 -5.77 16.56
N LEU A 310 -11.03 -6.41 15.60
CA LEU A 310 -10.31 -7.68 15.84
C LEU A 310 -8.92 -7.50 16.43
N THR A 311 -8.43 -6.27 16.60
CA THR A 311 -7.07 -6.04 17.11
C THR A 311 -6.88 -6.63 18.52
N GLY A 312 -7.79 -6.34 19.43
CA GLY A 312 -7.74 -6.91 20.80
C GLY A 312 -7.87 -8.42 20.81
N TYR A 313 -8.80 -8.93 20.01
CA TYR A 313 -9.00 -10.37 19.83
C TYR A 313 -7.70 -11.06 19.40
N ASN A 314 -7.01 -10.55 18.38
CA ASN A 314 -5.76 -11.14 17.91
C ASN A 314 -4.63 -10.99 18.93
N ILE A 315 -4.55 -9.87 19.66
CA ILE A 315 -3.55 -9.69 20.72
C ILE A 315 -3.75 -10.74 21.82
N TYR A 316 -4.97 -11.00 22.28
CA TYR A 316 -5.21 -12.04 23.26
C TYR A 316 -5.00 -13.44 22.69
N ARG A 317 -5.73 -13.77 21.59
CA ARG A 317 -5.76 -15.10 20.98
C ARG A 317 -4.37 -15.63 20.61
N MET A 318 -3.51 -14.76 20.12
CA MET A 318 -2.18 -15.17 19.66
C MET A 318 -1.13 -15.19 20.76
N ASN A 319 -1.43 -14.61 21.92
CA ASN A 319 -0.44 -14.47 23.00
C ASN A 319 -0.81 -15.25 24.28
N PHE A 320 -2.00 -15.85 24.40
CA PHE A 320 -2.40 -16.52 25.63
C PHE A 320 -1.44 -17.67 26.05
N ILE A 321 -0.77 -18.29 25.09
CA ILE A 321 0.17 -19.40 25.35
C ILE A 321 1.40 -18.98 26.17
N VAL A 322 1.73 -17.69 26.26
CA VAL A 322 2.89 -17.23 27.05
C VAL A 322 2.74 -17.46 28.56
N ALA A 323 1.51 -17.69 29.01
CA ALA A 323 1.22 -18.02 30.42
C ALA A 323 1.28 -19.53 30.73
N ASN A 324 1.52 -20.39 29.74
CA ASN A 324 1.60 -21.82 29.95
C ASN A 324 2.86 -22.18 30.75
N ALA A 325 2.75 -23.06 31.72
CA ALA A 325 3.88 -23.48 32.56
C ALA A 325 5.01 -24.16 31.76
N ASP A 326 4.64 -24.86 30.69
CA ASP A 326 5.53 -25.53 29.74
C ASP A 326 5.62 -24.80 28.40
N PHE A 327 5.69 -23.45 28.47
CA PHE A 327 5.69 -22.59 27.30
C PHE A 327 6.71 -23.04 26.24
N GLN A 328 6.21 -23.23 25.01
CA GLN A 328 7.00 -23.42 23.82
C GLN A 328 6.42 -22.56 22.69
N PRO A 329 7.25 -21.75 22.01
CA PRO A 329 6.76 -20.92 20.92
C PRO A 329 6.22 -21.77 19.77
N HIS A 330 4.95 -21.58 19.44
CA HIS A 330 4.31 -22.19 18.28
C HIS A 330 3.27 -21.25 17.67
N TYR A 331 2.78 -21.59 16.47
CA TYR A 331 1.71 -20.82 15.85
C TYR A 331 0.35 -21.29 16.38
N VAL A 332 -0.39 -20.38 17.02
CA VAL A 332 -1.70 -20.66 17.60
C VAL A 332 -2.74 -20.94 16.52
N GLY A 333 -3.27 -22.14 16.48
CA GLY A 333 -4.31 -22.56 15.55
C GLY A 333 -5.69 -21.96 15.86
N ALA A 334 -6.63 -22.07 14.90
CA ALA A 334 -7.97 -21.54 15.06
C ALA A 334 -8.71 -22.18 16.25
N LYS A 335 -8.70 -23.52 16.37
CA LYS A 335 -9.39 -24.25 17.46
C LYS A 335 -8.85 -23.89 18.83
N GLU A 336 -7.54 -23.85 18.96
CA GLU A 336 -6.81 -23.51 20.18
C GLU A 336 -7.14 -22.07 20.61
N GLY A 337 -7.01 -21.11 19.68
CA GLY A 337 -7.31 -19.72 19.95
C GLY A 337 -8.78 -19.47 20.30
N TYR A 338 -9.73 -20.16 19.65
CA TYR A 338 -11.16 -20.06 20.00
C TYR A 338 -11.46 -20.65 21.38
N ALA A 339 -10.77 -21.73 21.77
CA ALA A 339 -10.93 -22.31 23.11
C ALA A 339 -10.47 -21.32 24.18
N ALA A 340 -9.29 -20.71 24.00
CA ALA A 340 -8.75 -19.72 24.92
C ALA A 340 -9.65 -18.46 25.03
N VAL A 341 -10.18 -17.97 23.91
CA VAL A 341 -11.11 -16.83 23.92
C VAL A 341 -12.41 -17.16 24.66
N ARG A 342 -12.99 -18.33 24.44
CA ARG A 342 -14.19 -18.75 25.16
C ARG A 342 -13.94 -18.90 26.64
N ASP A 343 -12.80 -19.45 27.03
CA ASP A 343 -12.38 -19.55 28.43
C ASP A 343 -12.27 -18.18 29.09
N LEU A 344 -11.58 -17.22 28.44
CA LEU A 344 -11.52 -15.84 28.91
C LEU A 344 -12.91 -15.23 29.13
N LEU A 345 -13.81 -15.40 28.17
CA LEU A 345 -15.14 -14.82 28.24
C LEU A 345 -15.99 -15.47 29.34
N SER A 346 -15.85 -16.79 29.58
CA SER A 346 -16.57 -17.49 30.65
C SER A 346 -16.17 -17.02 32.05
N HIS A 347 -14.93 -16.52 32.21
CA HIS A 347 -14.43 -15.96 33.48
C HIS A 347 -14.56 -14.42 33.55
N SER A 348 -15.07 -13.79 32.49
CA SER A 348 -15.29 -12.34 32.45
C SER A 348 -16.71 -11.99 32.91
N THR A 349 -16.86 -10.83 33.58
CA THR A 349 -18.18 -10.33 33.99
C THR A 349 -18.86 -9.72 32.77
N LEU A 350 -19.61 -10.52 32.02
CA LEU A 350 -20.35 -10.10 30.82
C LEU A 350 -21.83 -9.91 31.16
N THR A 351 -22.43 -8.89 30.54
CA THR A 351 -23.87 -8.64 30.61
C THR A 351 -24.65 -9.38 29.51
N GLY A 352 -23.93 -9.88 28.48
CA GLY A 352 -24.49 -10.44 27.28
C GLY A 352 -24.94 -9.42 26.23
N LEU A 353 -24.74 -8.12 26.52
CA LEU A 353 -25.13 -7.00 25.65
C LEU A 353 -23.90 -6.22 25.10
N GLU A 354 -22.70 -6.72 25.33
CA GLU A 354 -21.45 -6.07 24.91
C GLU A 354 -21.39 -5.97 23.38
N ASN A 355 -21.10 -4.76 22.91
CA ASN A 355 -20.80 -4.53 21.51
C ASN A 355 -19.35 -4.92 21.15
N GLU A 356 -19.02 -4.92 19.85
CA GLU A 356 -17.68 -5.27 19.35
C GLU A 356 -16.54 -4.51 20.03
N ALA A 357 -16.72 -3.23 20.33
CA ALA A 357 -15.67 -2.40 20.91
C ALA A 357 -15.47 -2.71 22.42
N GLN A 358 -16.53 -3.05 23.12
CA GLN A 358 -16.45 -3.51 24.51
C GLN A 358 -15.75 -4.85 24.61
N LEU A 359 -16.11 -5.83 23.78
CA LEU A 359 -15.42 -7.13 23.70
C LEU A 359 -13.96 -6.96 23.30
N GLN A 360 -13.67 -6.11 22.30
CA GLN A 360 -12.29 -5.78 21.94
C GLN A 360 -11.49 -5.24 23.14
N SER A 361 -12.10 -4.38 23.96
CA SER A 361 -11.44 -3.82 25.14
C SER A 361 -11.10 -4.89 26.20
N ILE A 362 -11.98 -5.88 26.38
CA ILE A 362 -11.73 -7.04 27.27
C ILE A 362 -10.55 -7.85 26.75
N TYR A 363 -10.57 -8.22 25.46
CA TYR A 363 -9.48 -8.96 24.84
C TYR A 363 -8.15 -8.19 24.88
N MET A 364 -8.18 -6.88 24.59
CA MET A 364 -7.00 -6.03 24.62
C MET A 364 -6.39 -5.98 26.01
N LYS A 365 -7.22 -5.74 27.06
CA LYS A 365 -6.77 -5.70 28.45
C LYS A 365 -6.14 -7.01 28.87
N ALA A 366 -6.81 -8.13 28.60
CA ALA A 366 -6.30 -9.46 28.95
C ALA A 366 -4.99 -9.77 28.21
N GLY A 367 -4.92 -9.51 26.90
CA GLY A 367 -3.71 -9.74 26.11
C GLY A 367 -2.53 -8.86 26.54
N LEU A 368 -2.74 -7.59 26.84
CA LEU A 368 -1.68 -6.71 27.36
C LEU A 368 -1.22 -7.13 28.76
N GLN A 369 -2.14 -7.62 29.62
CA GLN A 369 -1.79 -8.18 30.91
C GLN A 369 -0.86 -9.39 30.78
N LEU A 370 -1.17 -10.34 29.89
CA LEU A 370 -0.30 -11.48 29.59
C LEU A 370 1.09 -11.06 29.14
N ILE A 371 1.17 -10.09 28.21
CA ILE A 371 2.44 -9.58 27.70
C ILE A 371 3.28 -8.93 28.82
N THR A 372 2.63 -8.17 29.72
CA THR A 372 3.35 -7.49 30.82
C THR A 372 3.75 -8.45 31.94
N GLN A 373 3.01 -9.53 32.16
CA GLN A 373 3.33 -10.56 33.16
C GLN A 373 4.38 -11.57 32.66
N HIS A 374 4.45 -11.83 31.35
CA HIS A 374 5.33 -12.82 30.72
C HIS A 374 6.18 -12.18 29.60
N PRO A 375 7.00 -11.16 29.89
CA PRO A 375 7.67 -10.38 28.82
C PRO A 375 8.74 -11.17 28.06
N ILE A 376 9.38 -12.16 28.69
CA ILE A 376 10.44 -12.98 28.08
C ILE A 376 9.81 -13.98 27.13
N GLU A 377 8.78 -14.71 27.57
CA GLU A 377 8.01 -15.66 26.78
C GLU A 377 7.37 -14.96 25.58
N TYR A 378 6.81 -13.76 25.81
CA TYR A 378 6.27 -12.94 24.73
C TYR A 378 7.34 -12.53 23.72
N LEU A 379 8.53 -12.11 24.14
CA LEU A 379 9.62 -11.78 23.23
C LEU A 379 10.06 -12.99 22.40
N GLN A 380 10.17 -14.15 23.02
CA GLN A 380 10.49 -15.41 22.33
C GLN A 380 9.41 -15.76 21.29
N LEU A 381 8.12 -15.62 21.65
CA LEU A 381 7.00 -15.86 20.73
C LEU A 381 7.00 -14.84 19.58
N ALA A 382 7.24 -13.56 19.86
CA ALA A 382 7.33 -12.52 18.84
C ALA A 382 8.49 -12.80 17.86
N LEU A 383 9.65 -13.21 18.33
CA LEU A 383 10.77 -13.59 17.47
C LEU A 383 10.47 -14.85 16.66
N TYR A 384 9.85 -15.87 17.26
CA TYR A 384 9.40 -17.07 16.55
C TYR A 384 8.48 -16.73 15.37
N ARG A 385 7.61 -15.72 15.50
CA ARG A 385 6.66 -15.29 14.47
C ARG A 385 7.33 -14.73 13.20
N PHE A 386 8.64 -14.50 13.21
CA PHE A 386 9.37 -14.22 11.97
C PHE A 386 9.24 -15.39 10.97
N LEU A 387 9.25 -16.64 11.44
CA LEU A 387 9.14 -17.82 10.59
C LEU A 387 7.78 -17.93 9.89
N PRO A 388 6.63 -17.88 10.59
CA PRO A 388 5.32 -17.87 9.92
C PRO A 388 5.11 -16.61 9.05
N LEU A 389 5.68 -15.45 9.41
CA LEU A 389 5.57 -14.23 8.61
C LEU A 389 6.27 -14.35 7.25
N TRP A 390 7.50 -14.85 7.24
CA TRP A 390 8.30 -14.95 6.02
C TRP A 390 8.09 -16.26 5.26
N PHE A 391 7.88 -17.35 5.95
CA PHE A 391 7.89 -18.70 5.38
C PHE A 391 6.61 -19.50 5.68
N ASN A 392 5.57 -18.89 6.23
CA ASN A 392 4.30 -19.57 6.59
C ASN A 392 4.48 -20.85 7.42
N VAL A 393 5.59 -20.99 8.15
CA VAL A 393 5.90 -22.18 8.95
C VAL A 393 4.80 -22.42 9.98
N SER A 394 4.36 -23.65 10.10
CA SER A 394 3.30 -24.13 11.00
C SER A 394 1.90 -23.53 10.78
N VAL A 395 1.72 -22.56 9.88
CA VAL A 395 0.40 -21.94 9.66
C VAL A 395 -0.59 -22.91 9.03
N ASN A 396 -0.18 -23.62 7.98
CA ASN A 396 -1.05 -24.59 7.30
C ASN A 396 -1.46 -25.73 8.23
N GLU A 397 -0.55 -26.22 9.07
CA GLU A 397 -0.83 -27.25 10.09
C GLU A 397 -1.82 -26.76 11.13
N ALA A 398 -1.60 -25.55 11.66
CA ALA A 398 -2.43 -24.93 12.67
C ALA A 398 -3.88 -24.67 12.19
N TYR A 399 -4.07 -24.46 10.89
CA TYR A 399 -5.40 -24.33 10.26
C TYR A 399 -5.92 -25.66 9.67
N GLY A 400 -5.15 -26.75 9.73
CA GLY A 400 -5.52 -28.05 9.16
C GLY A 400 -5.62 -28.03 7.64
N THR A 401 -4.87 -27.15 6.98
CA THR A 401 -4.79 -27.07 5.52
C THR A 401 -3.57 -27.85 5.01
N GLY A 402 -3.72 -28.52 3.87
CA GLY A 402 -2.59 -29.20 3.23
C GLY A 402 -1.57 -28.22 2.63
N TYR A 403 -0.41 -28.79 2.26
CA TYR A 403 0.61 -28.04 1.52
C TYR A 403 0.43 -28.29 0.02
N TYR A 404 0.45 -27.22 -0.75
CA TYR A 404 0.36 -27.24 -2.20
C TYR A 404 1.72 -26.84 -2.83
N MET A 405 1.91 -27.14 -4.11
CA MET A 405 3.12 -26.74 -4.84
C MET A 405 3.39 -25.22 -4.74
N ALA A 406 2.33 -24.40 -4.73
CA ALA A 406 2.44 -22.97 -4.56
C ALA A 406 3.05 -22.54 -3.21
N ASP A 407 2.84 -23.31 -2.14
CA ASP A 407 3.44 -23.03 -0.83
C ASP A 407 4.95 -23.25 -0.88
N TYR A 408 5.40 -24.38 -1.45
CA TYR A 408 6.84 -24.67 -1.60
C TYR A 408 7.54 -23.62 -2.49
N LEU A 409 6.91 -23.23 -3.60
CA LEU A 409 7.43 -22.16 -4.46
C LEU A 409 7.51 -20.83 -3.72
N SER A 410 6.50 -20.52 -2.89
CA SER A 410 6.49 -19.33 -2.03
C SER A 410 7.65 -19.35 -1.02
N TYR A 411 7.92 -20.49 -0.38
CA TYR A 411 9.02 -20.62 0.60
C TYR A 411 10.39 -20.38 -0.05
N VAL A 412 10.65 -21.03 -1.18
CA VAL A 412 11.90 -20.82 -1.93
C VAL A 412 12.03 -19.37 -2.36
N GLN A 413 10.96 -18.79 -2.89
CA GLN A 413 10.98 -17.40 -3.36
C GLN A 413 11.20 -16.42 -2.21
N GLN A 414 10.53 -16.61 -1.06
CA GLN A 414 10.70 -15.75 0.11
C GLN A 414 12.11 -15.86 0.70
N PHE A 415 12.72 -17.05 0.69
CA PHE A 415 14.12 -17.21 1.08
C PHE A 415 15.05 -16.41 0.16
N LEU A 416 14.87 -16.49 -1.15
CA LEU A 416 15.65 -15.71 -2.12
C LEU A 416 15.42 -14.20 -1.96
N PHE A 417 14.18 -13.78 -1.71
CA PHE A 417 13.88 -12.38 -1.41
C PHE A 417 14.56 -11.90 -0.13
N LEU A 418 14.57 -12.70 0.93
CA LEU A 418 15.25 -12.36 2.19
C LEU A 418 16.73 -12.13 1.97
N LEU A 419 17.41 -13.05 1.25
CA LEU A 419 18.82 -12.89 0.90
C LEU A 419 19.07 -11.63 0.07
N ALA A 420 18.20 -11.37 -0.92
CA ALA A 420 18.30 -10.18 -1.77
C ALA A 420 18.04 -8.87 -1.00
N VAL A 421 17.08 -8.87 -0.05
CA VAL A 421 16.84 -7.75 0.87
C VAL A 421 18.08 -7.46 1.73
N LEU A 422 18.64 -8.49 2.37
CA LEU A 422 19.85 -8.34 3.20
C LEU A 422 21.01 -7.79 2.38
N PHE A 423 21.18 -8.28 1.15
CA PHE A 423 22.18 -7.75 0.22
C PHE A 423 21.86 -6.30 -0.18
N GLY A 424 20.62 -5.96 -0.46
CA GLY A 424 20.19 -4.60 -0.75
C GLY A 424 20.43 -3.64 0.40
N ILE A 425 20.15 -4.06 1.63
CA ILE A 425 20.41 -3.29 2.85
C ILE A 425 21.92 -3.05 2.98
N SER A 426 22.75 -4.10 2.84
CA SER A 426 24.22 -3.99 3.00
C SER A 426 24.84 -2.98 2.02
N LYS A 427 24.31 -2.86 0.80
CA LYS A 427 24.83 -1.97 -0.26
C LYS A 427 24.21 -0.56 -0.23
N HIS A 428 22.95 -0.44 0.15
CA HIS A 428 22.17 0.78 -0.08
C HIS A 428 21.47 1.32 1.20
N TRP A 429 21.87 0.95 2.41
CA TRP A 429 21.19 1.28 3.65
C TRP A 429 20.91 2.79 3.83
N ARG A 430 21.84 3.67 3.40
CA ARG A 430 21.66 5.13 3.52
C ARG A 430 20.62 5.70 2.56
N SER A 431 20.53 5.19 1.34
CA SER A 431 19.58 5.67 0.33
C SER A 431 18.21 5.01 0.45
N MET A 432 18.16 3.74 0.91
CA MET A 432 16.96 2.93 1.02
C MET A 432 16.37 2.89 2.43
N TRP A 433 16.88 3.72 3.36
CA TRP A 433 16.42 3.75 4.75
C TRP A 433 14.90 3.83 4.94
N PRO A 434 14.10 4.55 4.09
CA PRO A 434 12.64 4.57 4.28
C PRO A 434 12.00 3.20 4.11
N PHE A 435 12.49 2.40 3.15
CA PHE A 435 12.00 1.04 2.92
C PHE A 435 12.44 0.08 4.01
N ILE A 436 13.67 0.23 4.51
CA ILE A 436 14.19 -0.56 5.64
C ILE A 436 13.35 -0.26 6.88
N LEU A 437 13.12 1.01 7.19
CA LEU A 437 12.30 1.42 8.34
C LEU A 437 10.86 0.92 8.20
N ALA A 438 10.25 1.06 7.03
CA ALA A 438 8.91 0.55 6.77
C ALA A 438 8.83 -0.97 6.98
N LEU A 439 9.81 -1.73 6.48
CA LEU A 439 9.88 -3.18 6.64
C LEU A 439 10.07 -3.58 8.10
N VAL A 440 10.99 -2.93 8.82
CA VAL A 440 11.24 -3.20 10.25
C VAL A 440 10.00 -2.91 11.10
N LEU A 441 9.36 -1.75 10.90
CA LEU A 441 8.17 -1.37 11.67
C LEU A 441 6.97 -2.27 11.33
N GLY A 442 6.75 -2.57 10.06
CA GLY A 442 5.64 -3.41 9.64
C GLY A 442 5.81 -4.86 10.07
N CYS A 443 6.98 -5.47 9.83
CA CYS A 443 7.27 -6.83 10.30
C CYS A 443 7.22 -6.89 11.83
N GLY A 444 7.80 -5.92 12.53
CA GLY A 444 7.76 -5.85 13.99
C GLY A 444 6.34 -5.80 14.54
N ALA A 445 5.45 -5.00 13.92
CA ALA A 445 4.05 -4.93 14.32
C ALA A 445 3.30 -6.26 14.09
N TYR A 446 3.54 -6.95 12.97
CA TYR A 446 2.95 -8.27 12.73
C TYR A 446 3.51 -9.32 13.69
N MET A 447 4.83 -9.36 13.89
CA MET A 447 5.44 -10.28 14.85
C MET A 447 4.94 -10.06 16.28
N ALA A 448 4.61 -8.84 16.64
CA ALA A 448 4.07 -8.50 17.96
C ALA A 448 2.64 -9.02 18.19
N ILE A 449 1.83 -9.16 17.12
CA ILE A 449 0.39 -9.48 17.26
C ILE A 449 0.08 -10.86 16.68
N ASP A 450 0.15 -10.99 15.35
CA ASP A 450 -0.17 -12.19 14.57
C ASP A 450 0.61 -12.14 13.27
N ALA A 451 1.23 -13.25 12.88
CA ALA A 451 2.13 -13.29 11.74
C ALA A 451 1.84 -14.48 10.82
N GLN A 452 1.45 -14.15 9.60
CA GLN A 452 1.25 -15.09 8.50
C GLN A 452 1.89 -14.51 7.24
N MET A 453 2.35 -15.33 6.31
CA MET A 453 3.00 -14.85 5.07
C MET A 453 2.09 -13.89 4.26
N ARG A 454 0.78 -14.04 4.33
CA ARG A 454 -0.16 -13.12 3.69
C ARG A 454 -0.05 -11.68 4.21
N TYR A 455 0.33 -11.47 5.48
CA TYR A 455 0.50 -10.14 6.07
C TYR A 455 1.79 -9.44 5.58
N LEU A 456 2.75 -10.22 5.06
CA LEU A 456 3.92 -9.63 4.42
C LEU A 456 3.56 -9.00 3.06
N VAL A 457 2.43 -9.36 2.45
CA VAL A 457 2.04 -8.89 1.11
C VAL A 457 1.87 -7.37 1.05
N ASP A 458 1.36 -6.74 2.09
CA ASP A 458 1.24 -5.27 2.13
C ASP A 458 2.60 -4.56 2.20
N LEU A 459 3.65 -5.26 2.69
CA LEU A 459 5.04 -4.80 2.74
C LEU A 459 5.89 -5.31 1.56
N MET A 460 5.37 -6.23 0.73
CA MET A 460 6.10 -6.78 -0.41
C MET A 460 6.64 -5.72 -1.38
N PRO A 461 5.99 -4.55 -1.59
CA PRO A 461 6.62 -3.49 -2.36
C PRO A 461 7.99 -3.05 -1.79
N ALA A 462 8.14 -2.96 -0.46
CA ALA A 462 9.43 -2.64 0.17
C ALA A 462 10.43 -3.79 0.01
N VAL A 463 10.00 -5.04 0.17
CA VAL A 463 10.82 -6.24 -0.05
C VAL A 463 11.36 -6.26 -1.47
N VAL A 464 10.50 -6.10 -2.47
CA VAL A 464 10.87 -6.11 -3.90
C VAL A 464 11.81 -4.96 -4.26
N ILE A 465 11.54 -3.75 -3.73
CA ILE A 465 12.36 -2.57 -3.98
C ILE A 465 13.78 -2.74 -3.41
N LEU A 466 13.89 -3.22 -2.17
CA LEU A 466 15.19 -3.49 -1.53
C LEU A 466 15.96 -4.59 -2.27
N SER A 467 15.28 -5.67 -2.62
CA SER A 467 15.86 -6.80 -3.37
C SER A 467 16.37 -6.35 -4.75
N ALA A 468 15.53 -5.61 -5.48
CA ALA A 468 15.90 -5.12 -6.81
C ALA A 468 17.04 -4.10 -6.76
N ALA A 469 17.07 -3.23 -5.75
CA ALA A 469 18.17 -2.29 -5.55
C ALA A 469 19.50 -3.03 -5.30
N GLY A 470 19.49 -4.08 -4.47
CA GLY A 470 20.64 -4.92 -4.21
C GLY A 470 21.15 -5.62 -5.47
N LEU A 471 20.29 -6.41 -6.09
CA LEU A 471 20.62 -7.17 -7.31
C LEU A 471 20.96 -6.25 -8.49
N GLY A 472 20.31 -5.09 -8.60
CA GLY A 472 20.59 -4.09 -9.62
C GLY A 472 22.00 -3.51 -9.53
N SER A 473 22.62 -3.52 -8.33
CA SER A 473 24.02 -3.07 -8.16
C SER A 473 25.05 -4.03 -8.80
N LEU A 474 24.65 -5.27 -9.07
CA LEU A 474 25.49 -6.27 -9.77
C LEU A 474 25.41 -6.11 -11.30
N MET A 475 24.43 -5.36 -11.81
CA MET A 475 24.29 -5.16 -13.24
C MET A 475 25.26 -4.09 -13.74
N PRO A 476 25.87 -4.28 -14.93
CA PRO A 476 26.73 -3.26 -15.51
C PRO A 476 25.95 -1.96 -15.66
N GLN A 477 26.43 -0.94 -14.97
CA GLN A 477 25.91 0.42 -15.12
C GLN A 477 26.42 0.92 -16.48
N ASN A 478 25.56 0.88 -17.49
CA ASN A 478 25.82 1.71 -18.67
C ASN A 478 25.79 3.15 -18.14
N GLU A 479 26.96 3.70 -17.88
CA GLU A 479 27.11 5.14 -17.64
C GLU A 479 26.49 5.84 -18.85
N MET A 480 25.26 6.32 -18.71
CA MET A 480 24.87 7.49 -19.45
C MET A 480 25.80 8.59 -18.95
N LYS A 481 26.90 8.79 -19.67
CA LYS A 481 27.71 10.02 -19.58
C LYS A 481 26.78 11.18 -19.94
N ILE A 482 25.94 11.58 -19.01
CA ILE A 482 25.29 12.87 -19.05
C ILE A 482 26.45 13.85 -18.88
N ASN A 483 26.80 14.48 -20.01
CA ASN A 483 27.78 15.53 -20.11
C ASN A 483 27.78 16.41 -18.85
N ARG A 484 28.74 16.18 -17.95
CA ARG A 484 29.15 17.14 -16.91
C ARG A 484 29.84 18.37 -17.51
N SER A 485 29.61 18.65 -18.80
CA SER A 485 30.21 19.82 -19.48
C SER A 485 29.42 21.12 -19.31
N LEU A 486 28.35 21.15 -18.48
CA LEU A 486 27.60 22.38 -18.24
C LEU A 486 27.77 22.97 -16.82
N ASP A 487 28.48 22.32 -15.92
CA ASP A 487 28.74 22.87 -14.58
C ASP A 487 30.06 23.65 -14.48
N GLY A 488 30.67 23.98 -15.59
CA GLY A 488 31.91 24.76 -15.70
C GLY A 488 31.73 26.19 -16.21
N LEU A 489 30.50 26.69 -16.32
CA LEU A 489 30.19 28.07 -16.73
C LEU A 489 29.07 28.65 -15.88
N ALA A 490 29.36 28.91 -14.60
CA ALA A 490 28.68 29.90 -13.77
C ALA A 490 29.60 30.25 -12.60
#